data_862dfff1ac0f46f54ebf0a5265928deb
#
_entry.id   862dfff1ac0f46f54ebf0a5265928deb
#
_cell.length_a   1.000
_cell.length_b   1.000
_cell.length_c   1.000
_cell.angle_alpha   90.00
_cell.angle_beta   90.00
_cell.angle_gamma   90.00
#
_symmetry.space_group_name_H-M   'P 1'
#
loop_
_entity.id
_entity.type
_entity.pdbx_description
1 polymer ?
#
loop_
_entity_poly.entity_id
_entity_poly.type
_entity_poly.pdbx_seq_one_letter_code
_entity_poly.pdbx_strand_id
1 'polypeptide(L)'
;GFKVSMSAIALPLVGFGFAFTFSKKPSLKNWGAFIIGFSILFIGLQFLKDTVPDIKSNPEILAFLTSYTDLGFWSILIFLLIGTLLTVIIQSSSATMALTLIMTAQGWISFELAAAMVLGENIGTTITANLAAIVANFQAKRTARAHFLFNIIGVIWVLILFYPFLKLVTWVSEKAGSDSPYLTAAAIPVAISLFHTIFNICNTFLLMWFIKPIAKIVERLVPEKEIVEKEMDEPKFLMNSVLEFPETLIHSLKNESKYLFENSILEIVSKAMNIISTDLKSETKIKKVVKKNKQDLKTDVDNLYYTKVKNIYGKIIEYATKGQSSLKLTQKQTKEISEVKLANRVMVEIVKNCVGLNKNVTKYFNSENEFVKKEYYKYRKKIAKVIRVIYLFAEQDEKDKYYLKLRKLKQEAEQEYHHSNES
;
A
#
# COMPACT_ATOMS: atom_id res chain seq x y z
N GLY A 1 -18.17 -39.12 -2.82
CA GLY A 1 -18.51 -37.73 -3.03
C GLY A 1 -17.96 -37.23 -4.36
N PHE A 2 -18.70 -36.43 -5.09
CA PHE A 2 -18.26 -35.80 -6.34
C PHE A 2 -17.01 -34.94 -6.05
N LYS A 3 -15.85 -35.39 -6.50
CA LYS A 3 -14.63 -34.56 -6.52
C LYS A 3 -14.75 -33.57 -7.69
N VAL A 4 -15.45 -32.48 -7.50
CA VAL A 4 -15.50 -31.42 -8.50
C VAL A 4 -14.19 -30.66 -8.44
N SER A 5 -13.40 -30.70 -9.53
CA SER A 5 -12.19 -29.88 -9.66
C SER A 5 -12.59 -28.42 -9.73
N MET A 6 -12.11 -27.60 -8.78
CA MET A 6 -12.37 -26.15 -8.77
C MET A 6 -11.89 -25.48 -10.06
N SER A 7 -10.81 -25.98 -10.65
CA SER A 7 -10.31 -25.48 -11.93
C SER A 7 -11.26 -25.77 -13.11
N ALA A 8 -12.03 -26.88 -13.09
CA ALA A 8 -13.02 -27.16 -14.12
C ALA A 8 -14.20 -26.19 -14.10
N ILE A 9 -14.55 -25.66 -12.92
CA ILE A 9 -15.65 -24.69 -12.75
C ILE A 9 -15.16 -23.25 -12.97
N ALA A 10 -13.87 -23.01 -12.88
CA ALA A 10 -13.31 -21.67 -12.92
C ALA A 10 -13.66 -20.92 -14.22
N LEU A 11 -13.57 -21.58 -15.38
CA LEU A 11 -13.89 -20.92 -16.66
C LEU A 11 -15.36 -20.54 -16.78
N PRO A 12 -16.35 -21.40 -16.47
CA PRO A 12 -17.76 -21.00 -16.37
C PRO A 12 -18.02 -19.87 -15.38
N LEU A 13 -17.33 -19.86 -14.22
CA LEU A 13 -17.47 -18.80 -13.22
C LEU A 13 -16.98 -17.43 -13.73
N VAL A 14 -15.96 -17.38 -14.60
CA VAL A 14 -15.57 -16.13 -15.26
C VAL A 14 -16.74 -15.54 -16.04
N GLY A 15 -17.45 -16.36 -16.82
CA GLY A 15 -18.61 -15.93 -17.59
C GLY A 15 -19.73 -15.38 -16.69
N PHE A 16 -20.03 -16.06 -15.58
CA PHE A 16 -20.98 -15.58 -14.57
C PHE A 16 -20.54 -14.25 -13.96
N GLY A 17 -19.29 -14.15 -13.51
CA GLY A 17 -18.75 -12.93 -12.94
C GLY A 17 -18.79 -11.77 -13.93
N PHE A 18 -18.48 -12.04 -15.20
CA PHE A 18 -18.53 -11.04 -16.27
C PHE A 18 -19.94 -10.46 -16.46
N ALA A 19 -20.98 -11.29 -16.44
CA ALA A 19 -22.36 -10.83 -16.53
C ALA A 19 -22.71 -9.82 -15.42
N PHE A 20 -22.20 -9.99 -14.19
CA PHE A 20 -22.43 -9.07 -13.09
C PHE A 20 -21.72 -7.73 -13.25
N THR A 21 -20.65 -7.63 -14.03
CA THR A 21 -19.95 -6.36 -14.26
C THR A 21 -20.80 -5.33 -15.02
N PHE A 22 -21.79 -5.78 -15.79
CA PHE A 22 -22.72 -4.90 -16.50
C PHE A 22 -23.86 -4.36 -15.62
N SER A 23 -23.99 -4.83 -14.36
CA SER A 23 -25.03 -4.36 -13.46
C SER A 23 -24.87 -2.87 -13.15
N LYS A 24 -26.00 -2.15 -13.04
CA LYS A 24 -26.01 -0.76 -12.54
C LYS A 24 -25.77 -0.66 -11.03
N LYS A 25 -25.95 -1.77 -10.28
CA LYS A 25 -25.79 -1.82 -8.82
C LYS A 25 -24.30 -2.04 -8.47
N PRO A 26 -23.64 -1.12 -7.71
CA PRO A 26 -22.24 -1.26 -7.33
C PRO A 26 -21.91 -2.58 -6.63
N SER A 27 -22.82 -3.07 -5.77
CA SER A 27 -22.64 -4.34 -5.05
C SER A 27 -22.51 -5.53 -6.02
N LEU A 28 -23.34 -5.60 -7.06
CA LEU A 28 -23.26 -6.69 -8.06
C LEU A 28 -21.98 -6.59 -8.91
N LYS A 29 -21.54 -5.38 -9.27
CA LYS A 29 -20.23 -5.19 -9.94
C LYS A 29 -19.08 -5.71 -9.09
N ASN A 30 -19.09 -5.41 -7.78
CA ASN A 30 -18.05 -5.88 -6.86
C ASN A 30 -18.07 -7.41 -6.73
N TRP A 31 -19.26 -8.04 -6.67
CA TRP A 31 -19.39 -9.49 -6.70
C TRP A 31 -18.87 -10.08 -8.04
N GLY A 32 -19.18 -9.42 -9.17
CA GLY A 32 -18.64 -9.81 -10.47
C GLY A 32 -17.10 -9.80 -10.49
N ALA A 33 -16.51 -8.71 -10.02
CA ALA A 33 -15.05 -8.60 -9.93
C ALA A 33 -14.43 -9.66 -9.00
N PHE A 34 -15.06 -9.93 -7.85
CA PHE A 34 -14.63 -11.00 -6.94
C PHE A 34 -14.67 -12.37 -7.60
N ILE A 35 -15.78 -12.73 -8.23
CA ILE A 35 -15.95 -14.04 -8.91
C ILE A 35 -14.91 -14.21 -10.02
N ILE A 36 -14.69 -13.17 -10.84
CA ILE A 36 -13.67 -13.20 -11.90
C ILE A 36 -12.28 -13.40 -11.31
N GLY A 37 -11.91 -12.60 -10.29
CA GLY A 37 -10.59 -12.71 -9.65
C GLY A 37 -10.37 -14.08 -9.02
N PHE A 38 -11.37 -14.62 -8.34
CA PHE A 38 -11.36 -15.97 -7.77
C PHE A 38 -11.16 -17.04 -8.85
N SER A 39 -11.88 -16.93 -9.95
CA SER A 39 -11.77 -17.86 -11.08
C SER A 39 -10.39 -17.82 -11.75
N ILE A 40 -9.86 -16.61 -12.00
CA ILE A 40 -8.53 -16.42 -12.57
C ILE A 40 -7.45 -17.04 -11.68
N LEU A 41 -7.58 -16.92 -10.34
CA LEU A 41 -6.68 -17.57 -9.40
C LEU A 41 -6.64 -19.09 -9.60
N PHE A 42 -7.79 -19.75 -9.72
CA PHE A 42 -7.81 -21.22 -9.93
C PHE A 42 -7.32 -21.63 -11.32
N ILE A 43 -7.59 -20.83 -12.34
CA ILE A 43 -7.02 -21.04 -13.68
C ILE A 43 -5.49 -20.93 -13.60
N GLY A 44 -4.95 -19.90 -12.94
CA GLY A 44 -3.51 -19.74 -12.73
C GLY A 44 -2.87 -20.89 -11.96
N LEU A 45 -3.53 -21.38 -10.89
CA LEU A 45 -3.07 -22.55 -10.14
C LEU A 45 -3.06 -23.83 -11.02
N GLN A 46 -4.04 -23.98 -11.89
CA GLN A 46 -4.05 -25.12 -12.83
C GLN A 46 -2.91 -25.01 -13.84
N PHE A 47 -2.70 -23.84 -14.44
CA PHE A 47 -1.54 -23.63 -15.33
C PHE A 47 -0.22 -23.88 -14.63
N LEU A 48 -0.07 -23.41 -13.39
CA LEU A 48 1.13 -23.67 -12.61
C LEU A 48 1.36 -25.17 -12.43
N LYS A 49 0.30 -25.92 -12.08
CA LYS A 49 0.36 -27.38 -11.91
C LYS A 49 0.73 -28.10 -13.22
N ASP A 50 0.15 -27.65 -14.34
CA ASP A 50 0.36 -28.29 -15.64
C ASP A 50 1.74 -27.94 -16.23
N THR A 51 2.34 -26.81 -15.82
CA THR A 51 3.66 -26.35 -16.29
C THR A 51 4.79 -27.01 -15.51
N VAL A 52 4.53 -27.48 -14.27
CA VAL A 52 5.56 -28.16 -13.47
C VAL A 52 5.94 -29.48 -14.15
N PRO A 53 7.21 -29.67 -14.59
CA PRO A 53 7.62 -30.85 -15.33
C PRO A 53 7.47 -32.11 -14.48
N ASP A 54 7.16 -33.24 -15.12
CA ASP A 54 7.27 -34.52 -14.44
C ASP A 54 8.76 -34.80 -14.18
N ILE A 55 9.14 -34.83 -12.92
CA ILE A 55 10.53 -35.03 -12.50
C ILE A 55 11.07 -36.42 -12.94
N LYS A 56 10.18 -37.40 -13.07
CA LYS A 56 10.57 -38.74 -13.53
C LYS A 56 11.06 -38.71 -14.97
N SER A 57 10.61 -37.75 -15.75
CA SER A 57 11.05 -37.54 -17.13
C SER A 57 12.25 -36.61 -17.27
N ASN A 58 12.72 -36.00 -16.16
CA ASN A 58 13.84 -35.05 -16.13
C ASN A 58 14.91 -35.46 -15.09
N PRO A 59 15.76 -36.47 -15.37
CA PRO A 59 16.72 -37.01 -14.42
C PRO A 59 17.76 -35.97 -13.93
N GLU A 60 18.05 -34.92 -14.72
CA GLU A 60 18.98 -33.86 -14.33
C GLU A 60 18.44 -33.02 -13.17
N ILE A 61 17.15 -32.72 -13.20
CA ILE A 61 16.48 -31.97 -12.12
C ILE A 61 16.45 -32.81 -10.85
N LEU A 62 16.19 -34.11 -10.98
CA LEU A 62 16.20 -35.04 -9.88
C LEU A 62 17.60 -35.14 -9.26
N ALA A 63 18.65 -35.30 -10.08
CA ALA A 63 20.04 -35.33 -9.64
C ALA A 63 20.45 -34.03 -8.91
N PHE A 64 20.04 -32.88 -9.43
CA PHE A 64 20.27 -31.59 -8.77
C PHE A 64 19.59 -31.53 -7.39
N LEU A 65 18.32 -31.88 -7.31
CA LEU A 65 17.59 -31.87 -6.03
C LEU A 65 18.21 -32.87 -5.03
N THR A 66 18.49 -34.10 -5.43
CA THR A 66 19.07 -35.11 -4.54
C THR A 66 20.45 -34.71 -4.01
N SER A 67 21.25 -33.99 -4.79
CA SER A 67 22.54 -33.48 -4.35
C SER A 67 22.46 -32.51 -3.15
N TYR A 68 21.33 -31.86 -2.93
CA TYR A 68 21.13 -30.85 -1.87
C TYR A 68 20.13 -31.26 -0.78
N THR A 69 19.51 -32.45 -0.90
CA THR A 69 18.51 -32.92 0.09
C THR A 69 19.13 -33.65 1.28
N ASP A 70 20.32 -34.22 1.13
CA ASP A 70 20.95 -35.12 2.13
C ASP A 70 22.12 -34.48 2.90
N LEU A 71 22.20 -33.15 2.90
CA LEU A 71 23.24 -32.39 3.62
C LEU A 71 22.84 -32.03 5.08
N GLY A 72 21.80 -32.68 5.60
CA GLY A 72 21.30 -32.44 6.95
C GLY A 72 20.84 -31.01 7.16
N PHE A 73 21.34 -30.33 8.20
CA PHE A 73 20.93 -28.95 8.50
C PHE A 73 21.26 -27.95 7.37
N TRP A 74 22.31 -28.21 6.58
CA TRP A 74 22.62 -27.35 5.44
C TRP A 74 21.55 -27.40 4.36
N SER A 75 20.89 -28.52 4.15
CA SER A 75 19.75 -28.63 3.24
C SER A 75 18.64 -27.69 3.66
N ILE A 76 18.34 -27.57 4.97
CA ILE A 76 17.33 -26.67 5.50
C ILE A 76 17.68 -25.20 5.13
N LEU A 77 18.95 -24.81 5.31
CA LEU A 77 19.38 -23.43 4.97
C LEU A 77 19.36 -23.16 3.47
N ILE A 78 19.72 -24.12 2.64
CA ILE A 78 19.67 -24.02 1.18
C ILE A 78 18.22 -23.84 0.72
N PHE A 79 17.30 -24.66 1.20
CA PHE A 79 15.89 -24.58 0.80
C PHE A 79 15.20 -23.33 1.37
N LEU A 80 15.59 -22.87 2.54
CA LEU A 80 15.18 -21.55 3.05
C LEU A 80 15.63 -20.43 2.11
N LEU A 81 16.89 -20.49 1.65
CA LEU A 81 17.40 -19.49 0.68
C LEU A 81 16.65 -19.57 -0.66
N ILE A 82 16.38 -20.79 -1.16
CA ILE A 82 15.59 -21.00 -2.38
C ILE A 82 14.20 -20.37 -2.24
N GLY A 83 13.48 -20.65 -1.15
CA GLY A 83 12.17 -20.07 -0.87
C GLY A 83 12.21 -18.54 -0.80
N THR A 84 13.27 -17.99 -0.18
CA THR A 84 13.50 -16.55 -0.12
C THR A 84 13.70 -15.96 -1.52
N LEU A 85 14.60 -16.53 -2.32
CA LEU A 85 14.91 -16.02 -3.66
C LEU A 85 13.72 -16.15 -4.61
N LEU A 86 13.02 -17.28 -4.60
CA LEU A 86 11.81 -17.46 -5.40
C LEU A 86 10.77 -16.41 -5.07
N THR A 87 10.53 -16.14 -3.79
CA THR A 87 9.56 -15.12 -3.37
C THR A 87 9.97 -13.71 -3.81
N VAL A 88 11.25 -13.38 -3.74
CA VAL A 88 11.78 -12.10 -4.21
C VAL A 88 11.63 -11.95 -5.73
N ILE A 89 11.88 -13.02 -6.48
CA ILE A 89 11.77 -13.01 -7.96
C ILE A 89 10.31 -12.95 -8.40
N ILE A 90 9.46 -13.81 -7.83
CA ILE A 90 8.03 -13.90 -8.16
C ILE A 90 7.24 -12.72 -7.60
N GLN A 91 7.76 -12.08 -6.54
CA GLN A 91 7.12 -10.98 -5.78
C GLN A 91 5.74 -11.36 -5.19
N SER A 92 5.52 -12.65 -4.95
CA SER A 92 4.28 -13.19 -4.39
C SER A 92 4.56 -14.43 -3.57
N SER A 93 4.48 -14.34 -2.25
CA SER A 93 4.61 -15.50 -1.35
C SER A 93 3.49 -16.52 -1.57
N SER A 94 2.28 -16.09 -1.90
CA SER A 94 1.18 -17.01 -2.20
C SER A 94 1.45 -17.86 -3.45
N ALA A 95 2.07 -17.28 -4.48
CA ALA A 95 2.45 -18.02 -5.68
C ALA A 95 3.62 -18.97 -5.39
N THR A 96 4.62 -18.54 -4.62
CA THR A 96 5.72 -19.41 -4.18
C THR A 96 5.21 -20.54 -3.30
N MET A 97 4.31 -20.27 -2.35
CA MET A 97 3.65 -21.29 -1.53
C MET A 97 2.92 -22.31 -2.40
N ALA A 98 2.16 -21.86 -3.42
CA ALA A 98 1.48 -22.79 -4.33
C ALA A 98 2.48 -23.71 -5.07
N LEU A 99 3.62 -23.17 -5.50
CA LEU A 99 4.70 -23.95 -6.11
C LEU A 99 5.28 -24.96 -5.10
N THR A 100 5.59 -24.54 -3.88
CA THR A 100 6.06 -25.42 -2.80
C THR A 100 5.07 -26.55 -2.53
N LEU A 101 3.77 -26.27 -2.48
CA LEU A 101 2.73 -27.29 -2.29
C LEU A 101 2.65 -28.26 -3.47
N ILE A 102 2.84 -27.81 -4.72
CA ILE A 102 2.88 -28.68 -5.89
C ILE A 102 4.12 -29.57 -5.85
N MET A 103 5.29 -29.02 -5.55
CA MET A 103 6.54 -29.79 -5.42
C MET A 103 6.43 -30.87 -4.36
N THR A 104 5.80 -30.61 -3.22
CA THR A 104 5.54 -31.62 -2.19
C THR A 104 4.53 -32.68 -2.62
N ALA A 105 3.45 -32.27 -3.28
CA ALA A 105 2.43 -33.20 -3.78
C ALA A 105 2.96 -34.15 -4.86
N GLN A 106 3.97 -33.71 -5.61
CA GLN A 106 4.69 -34.53 -6.59
C GLN A 106 5.82 -35.40 -5.97
N GLY A 107 6.07 -35.20 -4.66
CA GLY A 107 7.14 -35.92 -3.95
C GLY A 107 8.56 -35.44 -4.26
N TRP A 108 8.73 -34.22 -4.77
CA TRP A 108 10.03 -33.64 -5.12
C TRP A 108 10.84 -33.23 -3.91
N ILE A 109 10.17 -32.72 -2.89
CA ILE A 109 10.80 -32.26 -1.66
C ILE A 109 10.09 -32.85 -0.45
N SER A 110 10.86 -33.11 0.60
CA SER A 110 10.34 -33.63 1.87
C SER A 110 9.58 -32.56 2.64
N PHE A 111 8.86 -32.98 3.68
CA PHE A 111 8.14 -32.06 4.57
C PHE A 111 9.08 -31.04 5.24
N GLU A 112 10.27 -31.46 5.68
CA GLU A 112 11.27 -30.58 6.28
C GLU A 112 11.76 -29.51 5.31
N LEU A 113 12.10 -29.90 4.09
CA LEU A 113 12.61 -28.98 3.08
C LEU A 113 11.53 -28.00 2.61
N ALA A 114 10.28 -28.43 2.50
CA ALA A 114 9.15 -27.58 2.22
C ALA A 114 8.90 -26.58 3.36
N ALA A 115 8.99 -27.02 4.62
CA ALA A 115 8.88 -26.12 5.77
C ALA A 115 10.00 -25.06 5.78
N ALA A 116 11.23 -25.45 5.42
CA ALA A 116 12.33 -24.52 5.25
C ALA A 116 12.07 -23.50 4.13
N MET A 117 11.53 -23.93 2.98
CA MET A 117 11.11 -23.00 1.91
C MET A 117 10.08 -22.01 2.40
N VAL A 118 9.09 -22.44 3.17
CA VAL A 118 8.04 -21.55 3.74
C VAL A 118 8.63 -20.52 4.69
N LEU A 119 9.61 -20.87 5.51
CA LEU A 119 10.34 -19.89 6.31
C LEU A 119 11.06 -18.87 5.43
N GLY A 120 11.67 -19.32 4.33
CA GLY A 120 12.29 -18.46 3.33
C GLY A 120 11.29 -17.53 2.64
N GLU A 121 10.10 -18.01 2.31
CA GLU A 121 9.01 -17.21 1.72
C GLU A 121 8.60 -16.03 2.60
N ASN A 122 8.56 -16.24 3.91
CA ASN A 122 8.27 -15.16 4.87
C ASN A 122 9.36 -14.07 4.85
N ILE A 123 10.65 -14.45 4.76
CA ILE A 123 11.76 -13.50 4.59
C ILE A 123 11.63 -12.77 3.25
N GLY A 124 11.44 -13.51 2.16
CA GLY A 124 11.33 -12.97 0.80
C GLY A 124 10.25 -11.90 0.66
N THR A 125 9.08 -12.13 1.28
CA THR A 125 7.98 -11.16 1.33
C THR A 125 8.42 -9.83 1.96
N THR A 126 9.23 -9.88 3.00
CA THR A 126 9.70 -8.66 3.68
C THR A 126 10.80 -7.94 2.90
N ILE A 127 11.61 -8.66 2.15
CA ILE A 127 12.60 -8.06 1.24
C ILE A 127 11.89 -7.25 0.16
N THR A 128 10.83 -7.79 -0.47
CA THR A 128 10.05 -7.05 -1.48
C THR A 128 9.40 -5.79 -0.90
N ALA A 129 8.85 -5.86 0.31
CA ALA A 129 8.32 -4.71 1.03
C ALA A 129 9.40 -3.64 1.30
N ASN A 130 10.61 -4.06 1.66
CA ASN A 130 11.75 -3.16 1.87
C ASN A 130 12.23 -2.51 0.57
N LEU A 131 12.26 -3.23 -0.54
CA LEU A 131 12.57 -2.67 -1.86
C LEU A 131 11.57 -1.61 -2.26
N ALA A 132 10.28 -1.88 -2.10
CA ALA A 132 9.22 -0.90 -2.36
C ALA A 132 9.35 0.35 -1.46
N ALA A 133 9.80 0.18 -0.22
CA ALA A 133 9.97 1.29 0.73
C ALA A 133 11.21 2.17 0.46
N ILE A 134 12.14 1.80 -0.42
CA ILE A 134 13.37 2.57 -0.68
C ILE A 134 13.05 4.03 -1.05
N VAL A 135 12.04 4.24 -1.89
CA VAL A 135 11.60 5.56 -2.36
C VAL A 135 10.54 6.20 -1.46
N ALA A 136 10.09 5.50 -0.44
CA ALA A 136 9.03 5.96 0.46
C ALA A 136 9.54 6.90 1.57
N ASN A 137 8.62 7.50 2.31
CA ASN A 137 8.94 8.30 3.49
C ASN A 137 9.55 7.45 4.62
N PHE A 138 10.13 8.10 5.65
CA PHE A 138 10.81 7.41 6.74
C PHE A 138 9.88 6.50 7.56
N GLN A 139 8.60 6.84 7.69
CA GLN A 139 7.61 6.01 8.41
C GLN A 139 7.33 4.71 7.69
N ALA A 140 7.15 4.75 6.37
CA ALA A 140 7.00 3.55 5.54
C ALA A 140 8.28 2.69 5.56
N LYS A 141 9.47 3.32 5.54
CA LYS A 141 10.75 2.62 5.72
C LYS A 141 10.83 1.94 7.08
N ARG A 142 10.43 2.63 8.16
CA ARG A 142 10.36 2.04 9.51
C ARG A 142 9.43 0.84 9.55
N THR A 143 8.24 0.94 8.96
CA THR A 143 7.28 -0.17 8.90
C THR A 143 7.85 -1.38 8.14
N ALA A 144 8.49 -1.15 6.99
CA ALA A 144 9.12 -2.22 6.22
C ALA A 144 10.29 -2.88 6.99
N ARG A 145 11.11 -2.10 7.71
CA ARG A 145 12.18 -2.63 8.57
C ARG A 145 11.63 -3.41 9.77
N ALA A 146 10.55 -2.92 10.40
CA ALA A 146 9.88 -3.64 11.47
C ALA A 146 9.36 -5.01 10.99
N HIS A 147 8.72 -5.05 9.82
CA HIS A 147 8.22 -6.27 9.22
C HIS A 147 9.37 -7.26 8.90
N PHE A 148 10.48 -6.76 8.37
CA PHE A 148 11.66 -7.57 8.13
C PHE A 148 12.22 -8.18 9.42
N LEU A 149 12.43 -7.37 10.46
CA LEU A 149 12.91 -7.84 11.76
C LEU A 149 11.97 -8.86 12.39
N PHE A 150 10.66 -8.63 12.30
CA PHE A 150 9.65 -9.55 12.81
C PHE A 150 9.79 -10.95 12.17
N ASN A 151 9.96 -11.02 10.85
CA ASN A 151 10.10 -12.30 10.15
C ASN A 151 11.48 -12.93 10.36
N ILE A 152 12.56 -12.16 10.37
CA ILE A 152 13.90 -12.68 10.64
C ILE A 152 13.98 -13.30 12.04
N ILE A 153 13.49 -12.59 13.07
CA ILE A 153 13.46 -13.12 14.45
C ILE A 153 12.59 -14.39 14.50
N GLY A 154 11.43 -14.35 13.80
CA GLY A 154 10.54 -15.50 13.69
C GLY A 154 11.22 -16.72 13.08
N VAL A 155 11.91 -16.53 11.98
CA VAL A 155 12.65 -17.62 11.31
C VAL A 155 13.78 -18.16 12.19
N ILE A 156 14.53 -17.28 12.86
CA ILE A 156 15.66 -17.70 13.73
C ILE A 156 15.18 -18.62 14.85
N TRP A 157 14.14 -18.23 15.61
CA TRP A 157 13.69 -19.08 16.71
C TRP A 157 13.09 -20.41 16.24
N VAL A 158 12.40 -20.42 15.07
CA VAL A 158 11.90 -21.69 14.50
C VAL A 158 13.05 -22.55 14.00
N LEU A 159 14.10 -21.98 13.40
CA LEU A 159 15.29 -22.75 13.01
C LEU A 159 15.97 -23.41 14.23
N ILE A 160 16.03 -22.71 15.36
CA ILE A 160 16.57 -23.30 16.62
C ILE A 160 15.69 -24.47 17.10
N LEU A 161 14.38 -24.33 16.99
CA LEU A 161 13.40 -25.34 17.41
C LEU A 161 12.83 -26.13 16.23
N PHE A 162 13.57 -26.26 15.12
CA PHE A 162 13.04 -26.74 13.84
C PHE A 162 12.32 -28.09 13.96
N TYR A 163 13.04 -29.10 14.42
CA TYR A 163 12.46 -30.44 14.56
C TYR A 163 11.36 -30.55 15.64
N PRO A 164 11.49 -29.96 16.82
CA PRO A 164 10.39 -29.87 17.78
C PRO A 164 9.14 -29.19 17.19
N PHE A 165 9.33 -28.12 16.40
CA PHE A 165 8.21 -27.40 15.79
C PHE A 165 7.53 -28.23 14.71
N LEU A 166 8.29 -28.96 13.87
CA LEU A 166 7.73 -29.90 12.89
C LEU A 166 6.91 -31.02 13.57
N LYS A 167 7.41 -31.57 14.70
CA LYS A 167 6.67 -32.57 15.49
C LYS A 167 5.33 -32.01 16.02
N LEU A 168 5.32 -30.77 16.48
CA LEU A 168 4.10 -30.10 16.91
C LEU A 168 3.10 -29.99 15.75
N VAL A 169 3.56 -29.53 14.58
CA VAL A 169 2.71 -29.40 13.37
C VAL A 169 2.17 -30.78 12.95
N THR A 170 3.00 -31.80 12.93
CA THR A 170 2.60 -33.19 12.62
C THR A 170 1.52 -33.66 13.59
N TRP A 171 1.73 -33.49 14.89
CA TRP A 171 0.73 -33.85 15.90
C TRP A 171 -0.61 -33.14 15.71
N VAL A 172 -0.59 -31.84 15.41
CA VAL A 172 -1.80 -31.06 15.12
C VAL A 172 -2.49 -31.57 13.86
N SER A 173 -1.72 -31.86 12.80
CA SER A 173 -2.23 -32.39 11.53
C SER A 173 -2.93 -33.73 11.70
N GLU A 174 -2.30 -34.65 12.42
CA GLU A 174 -2.84 -35.98 12.72
C GLU A 174 -4.10 -35.89 13.59
N LYS A 175 -4.12 -35.01 14.59
CA LYS A 175 -5.33 -34.75 15.41
C LYS A 175 -6.47 -34.14 14.61
N ALA A 176 -6.18 -33.39 13.56
CA ALA A 176 -7.16 -32.87 12.62
C ALA A 176 -7.64 -33.91 11.59
N GLY A 177 -7.19 -35.16 11.67
CA GLY A 177 -7.63 -36.27 10.82
C GLY A 177 -6.84 -36.42 9.51
N SER A 178 -5.67 -35.80 9.40
CA SER A 178 -4.75 -36.04 8.28
C SER A 178 -3.77 -37.18 8.61
N ASP A 179 -3.27 -37.86 7.58
CA ASP A 179 -2.13 -38.74 7.75
C ASP A 179 -0.87 -38.01 8.16
N SER A 180 0.15 -38.75 8.65
CA SER A 180 1.44 -38.16 8.95
C SER A 180 2.14 -37.68 7.67
N PRO A 181 2.67 -36.42 7.65
CA PRO A 181 3.44 -35.92 6.50
C PRO A 181 4.76 -36.62 6.27
N TYR A 182 5.22 -37.45 7.24
CA TYR A 182 6.39 -38.31 7.10
C TYR A 182 6.08 -39.64 6.45
N LEU A 183 4.82 -40.08 6.43
CA LEU A 183 4.40 -41.36 5.87
C LEU A 183 3.77 -41.20 4.49
N THR A 184 3.06 -40.14 4.25
CA THR A 184 2.24 -39.93 3.04
C THR A 184 2.53 -38.59 2.39
N ALA A 185 3.04 -38.56 1.16
CA ALA A 185 3.29 -37.33 0.42
C ALA A 185 2.01 -36.47 0.26
N ALA A 186 0.84 -37.11 0.15
CA ALA A 186 -0.45 -36.43 0.05
C ALA A 186 -0.83 -35.64 1.32
N ALA A 187 -0.24 -35.94 2.49
CA ALA A 187 -0.48 -35.20 3.74
C ALA A 187 0.42 -33.97 3.86
N ILE A 188 1.52 -33.88 3.13
CA ILE A 188 2.49 -32.78 3.24
C ILE A 188 1.85 -31.43 2.95
N PRO A 189 1.04 -31.20 1.91
CA PRO A 189 0.41 -29.90 1.65
C PRO A 189 -0.43 -29.38 2.81
N VAL A 190 -1.16 -30.27 3.49
CA VAL A 190 -1.95 -29.90 4.68
C VAL A 190 -1.04 -29.50 5.84
N ALA A 191 -0.02 -30.32 6.11
CA ALA A 191 0.95 -30.06 7.17
C ALA A 191 1.74 -28.74 6.93
N ILE A 192 2.12 -28.44 5.68
CA ILE A 192 2.78 -27.17 5.32
C ILE A 192 1.86 -25.97 5.51
N SER A 193 0.59 -26.08 5.14
CA SER A 193 -0.39 -25.02 5.39
C SER A 193 -0.59 -24.75 6.89
N LEU A 194 -0.62 -25.82 7.70
CA LEU A 194 -0.65 -25.74 9.16
C LEU A 194 0.65 -25.15 9.72
N PHE A 195 1.80 -25.59 9.21
CA PHE A 195 3.10 -25.02 9.59
C PHE A 195 3.14 -23.52 9.42
N HIS A 196 2.76 -23.02 8.24
CA HIS A 196 2.71 -21.58 7.95
C HIS A 196 1.76 -20.85 8.90
N THR A 197 0.59 -21.42 9.16
CA THR A 197 -0.41 -20.80 10.05
C THR A 197 0.09 -20.77 11.50
N ILE A 198 0.55 -21.90 12.03
CA ILE A 198 1.02 -22.03 13.41
C ILE A 198 2.26 -21.15 13.62
N PHE A 199 3.19 -21.14 12.65
CA PHE A 199 4.36 -20.25 12.68
C PHE A 199 3.96 -18.78 12.85
N ASN A 200 3.08 -18.28 12.00
CA ASN A 200 2.69 -16.86 12.06
C ASN A 200 1.92 -16.51 13.35
N ILE A 201 1.07 -17.41 13.84
CA ILE A 201 0.36 -17.25 15.11
C ILE A 201 1.37 -17.23 16.27
N CYS A 202 2.22 -18.23 16.38
CA CYS A 202 3.22 -18.32 17.44
C CYS A 202 4.18 -17.12 17.42
N ASN A 203 4.65 -16.73 16.21
CA ASN A 203 5.53 -15.60 16.06
C ASN A 203 4.86 -14.28 16.51
N THR A 204 3.60 -14.10 16.15
CA THR A 204 2.81 -12.94 16.60
C THR A 204 2.68 -12.88 18.11
N PHE A 205 2.28 -13.99 18.75
CA PHE A 205 2.16 -14.04 20.19
C PHE A 205 3.49 -13.85 20.92
N LEU A 206 4.57 -14.45 20.39
CA LEU A 206 5.91 -14.31 20.96
C LEU A 206 6.40 -12.85 20.86
N LEU A 207 6.28 -12.22 19.71
CA LEU A 207 6.85 -10.90 19.46
C LEU A 207 5.96 -9.73 19.88
N MET A 208 4.70 -9.97 20.22
CA MET A 208 3.78 -8.95 20.72
C MET A 208 4.34 -8.23 21.96
N TRP A 209 5.07 -8.94 22.82
CA TRP A 209 5.72 -8.37 24.02
C TRP A 209 6.97 -7.54 23.67
N PHE A 210 7.54 -7.71 22.48
CA PHE A 210 8.76 -7.06 22.02
C PHE A 210 8.53 -5.89 21.06
N ILE A 211 7.30 -5.40 20.92
CA ILE A 211 6.96 -4.28 20.03
C ILE A 211 7.82 -3.05 20.34
N LYS A 212 7.94 -2.66 21.62
CA LYS A 212 8.74 -1.49 22.03
C LYS A 212 10.25 -1.64 21.72
N PRO A 213 10.91 -2.76 22.06
CA PRO A 213 12.29 -3.03 21.64
C PRO A 213 12.48 -2.99 20.12
N ILE A 214 11.60 -3.66 19.36
CA ILE A 214 11.66 -3.67 17.89
C ILE A 214 11.52 -2.23 17.33
N ALA A 215 10.57 -1.45 17.84
CA ALA A 215 10.39 -0.05 17.44
C ALA A 215 11.67 0.77 17.67
N LYS A 216 12.31 0.65 18.84
CA LYS A 216 13.57 1.35 19.16
C LYS A 216 14.71 0.96 18.21
N ILE A 217 14.82 -0.32 17.84
CA ILE A 217 15.82 -0.78 16.87
C ILE A 217 15.55 -0.14 15.51
N VAL A 218 14.29 -0.17 15.06
CA VAL A 218 13.87 0.38 13.78
C VAL A 218 14.08 1.90 13.71
N GLU A 219 13.81 2.62 14.79
CA GLU A 219 14.05 4.07 14.88
C GLU A 219 15.54 4.41 14.76
N ARG A 220 16.42 3.58 15.32
CA ARG A 220 17.87 3.72 15.15
C ARG A 220 18.34 3.41 13.72
N LEU A 221 17.74 2.39 13.08
CA LEU A 221 18.09 2.00 11.70
C LEU A 221 17.57 3.01 10.66
N VAL A 222 16.47 3.67 10.95
CA VAL A 222 15.86 4.67 10.09
C VAL A 222 15.57 5.91 10.95
N PRO A 223 16.60 6.73 11.19
CA PRO A 223 16.41 7.95 11.97
C PRO A 223 15.46 8.89 11.25
N GLU A 224 14.63 9.56 12.03
CA GLU A 224 13.87 10.70 11.55
C GLU A 224 14.90 11.76 11.13
N LYS A 225 14.80 12.26 9.90
CA LYS A 225 15.57 13.45 9.55
C LYS A 225 15.16 14.51 10.56
N GLU A 226 16.11 15.05 11.30
CA GLU A 226 15.87 16.24 12.13
C GLU A 226 15.25 17.28 11.21
N ILE A 227 13.93 17.46 11.35
CA ILE A 227 13.28 18.64 10.86
C ILE A 227 13.87 19.72 11.75
N VAL A 228 14.78 20.53 11.17
CA VAL A 228 15.25 21.76 11.84
C VAL A 228 13.99 22.34 12.46
N GLU A 229 13.95 22.53 13.77
CA GLU A 229 12.83 23.11 14.52
C GLU A 229 12.49 24.51 13.98
N LYS A 230 11.90 24.54 12.79
CA LYS A 230 11.08 25.67 12.39
C LYS A 230 9.77 25.44 13.11
N GLU A 231 9.30 26.50 13.78
CA GLU A 231 8.01 26.52 14.45
C GLU A 231 6.96 25.83 13.60
N MET A 232 6.38 24.74 14.12
CA MET A 232 5.29 24.06 13.44
C MET A 232 4.07 24.98 13.51
N ASP A 233 3.39 25.16 12.41
CA ASP A 233 2.14 25.89 12.39
C ASP A 233 1.13 25.21 13.33
N GLU A 234 0.55 26.00 14.24
CA GLU A 234 -0.46 25.56 15.19
C GLU A 234 -1.88 25.87 14.68
N PRO A 235 -2.88 25.07 15.04
CA PRO A 235 -4.25 25.34 14.67
C PRO A 235 -4.75 26.64 15.33
N LYS A 236 -5.54 27.43 14.58
CA LYS A 236 -6.07 28.71 15.05
C LYS A 236 -7.46 28.61 15.65
N PHE A 237 -8.28 27.70 15.15
CA PHE A 237 -9.70 27.62 15.49
C PHE A 237 -10.04 26.43 16.38
N LEU A 238 -9.07 25.54 16.68
CA LEU A 238 -9.30 24.34 17.48
C LEU A 238 -8.80 24.53 18.90
N MET A 239 -9.72 24.79 19.81
CA MET A 239 -9.50 24.92 21.26
C MET A 239 -10.37 23.89 21.99
N ASN A 240 -10.05 23.55 23.24
CA ASN A 240 -10.84 22.59 24.01
C ASN A 240 -12.32 22.98 24.18
N SER A 241 -12.62 24.27 24.28
CA SER A 241 -13.98 24.80 24.37
C SER A 241 -14.87 24.49 23.15
N VAL A 242 -14.29 24.22 21.98
CA VAL A 242 -15.12 23.88 20.79
C VAL A 242 -15.75 22.48 20.89
N LEU A 243 -15.30 21.66 21.84
CA LEU A 243 -15.86 20.32 22.11
C LEU A 243 -17.09 20.36 23.03
N GLU A 244 -17.57 21.53 23.44
CA GLU A 244 -18.75 21.66 24.29
C GLU A 244 -20.06 21.57 23.50
N PHE A 245 -20.07 22.10 22.25
CA PHE A 245 -21.27 22.16 21.42
C PHE A 245 -21.00 21.65 19.99
N PRO A 246 -21.91 20.82 19.43
CA PRO A 246 -21.76 20.28 18.07
C PRO A 246 -21.57 21.33 16.98
N GLU A 247 -22.33 22.43 17.03
CA GLU A 247 -22.29 23.47 16.00
C GLU A 247 -21.00 24.26 16.04
N THR A 248 -20.51 24.58 17.25
CA THR A 248 -19.23 25.26 17.47
C THR A 248 -18.08 24.40 16.94
N LEU A 249 -18.11 23.10 17.25
CA LEU A 249 -17.10 22.16 16.73
C LEU A 249 -17.10 22.14 15.20
N ILE A 250 -18.26 21.96 14.57
CA ILE A 250 -18.37 21.88 13.10
C ILE A 250 -17.89 23.17 12.45
N HIS A 251 -18.28 24.32 13.00
CA HIS A 251 -17.85 25.62 12.51
C HIS A 251 -16.33 25.79 12.60
N SER A 252 -15.75 25.45 13.76
CA SER A 252 -14.30 25.52 13.98
C SER A 252 -13.52 24.57 13.09
N LEU A 253 -14.02 23.34 12.89
CA LEU A 253 -13.42 22.38 11.96
C LEU A 253 -13.42 22.89 10.51
N LYS A 254 -14.52 23.53 10.07
CA LYS A 254 -14.62 24.14 8.73
C LYS A 254 -13.66 25.31 8.57
N ASN A 255 -13.57 26.19 9.57
CA ASN A 255 -12.67 27.33 9.56
C ASN A 255 -11.20 26.91 9.57
N GLU A 256 -10.85 25.90 10.38
CA GLU A 256 -9.49 25.35 10.40
C GLU A 256 -9.12 24.69 9.06
N SER A 257 -10.08 23.99 8.44
CA SER A 257 -9.87 23.38 7.12
C SER A 257 -9.67 24.45 6.03
N LYS A 258 -10.42 25.55 6.10
CA LYS A 258 -10.25 26.71 5.19
C LYS A 258 -8.87 27.33 5.40
N TYR A 259 -8.49 27.57 6.65
CA TYR A 259 -7.18 28.14 7.00
C TYR A 259 -6.04 27.24 6.49
N LEU A 260 -6.13 25.92 6.71
CA LEU A 260 -5.15 24.96 6.22
C LEU A 260 -5.01 25.03 4.70
N PHE A 261 -6.13 25.10 3.97
CA PHE A 261 -6.11 25.21 2.51
C PHE A 261 -5.42 26.48 2.03
N GLU A 262 -5.83 27.65 2.54
CA GLU A 262 -5.40 28.96 2.04
C GLU A 262 -3.94 29.30 2.39
N ASN A 263 -3.48 28.89 3.56
CA ASN A 263 -2.18 29.30 4.08
C ASN A 263 -1.10 28.21 3.89
N SER A 264 -1.48 26.95 3.85
CA SER A 264 -0.51 25.86 3.79
C SER A 264 -0.61 25.05 2.49
N ILE A 265 -1.80 24.52 2.16
CA ILE A 265 -1.96 23.66 0.97
C ILE A 265 -1.64 24.42 -0.32
N LEU A 266 -2.22 25.61 -0.45
CA LEU A 266 -2.04 26.45 -1.64
C LEU A 266 -0.58 26.88 -1.83
N GLU A 267 0.13 27.18 -0.75
CA GLU A 267 1.54 27.52 -0.78
C GLU A 267 2.40 26.33 -1.25
N ILE A 268 2.17 25.15 -0.63
CA ILE A 268 2.96 23.95 -0.92
C ILE A 268 2.75 23.48 -2.35
N VAL A 269 1.48 23.39 -2.80
CA VAL A 269 1.18 22.96 -4.18
C VAL A 269 1.74 23.96 -5.20
N SER A 270 1.66 25.26 -4.91
CA SER A 270 2.26 26.28 -5.78
C SER A 270 3.77 26.11 -5.90
N LYS A 271 4.45 25.99 -4.77
CA LYS A 271 5.91 25.80 -4.73
C LYS A 271 6.35 24.48 -5.38
N ALA A 272 5.59 23.39 -5.14
CA ALA A 272 5.84 22.09 -5.78
C ALA A 272 5.75 22.16 -7.31
N MET A 273 4.90 23.04 -7.82
CA MET A 273 4.75 23.30 -9.26
C MET A 273 5.65 24.45 -9.76
N ASN A 274 6.56 24.92 -8.94
CA ASN A 274 7.43 26.07 -9.23
C ASN A 274 6.65 27.33 -9.62
N ILE A 275 5.61 27.66 -8.83
CA ILE A 275 4.72 28.83 -9.01
C ILE A 275 4.71 29.62 -7.70
N ILE A 276 4.62 30.95 -7.79
CA ILE A 276 4.43 31.81 -6.62
C ILE A 276 2.95 31.82 -6.24
N SER A 277 2.63 31.52 -4.98
CA SER A 277 1.24 31.40 -4.50
C SER A 277 0.43 32.69 -4.65
N THR A 278 1.04 33.86 -4.45
CA THR A 278 0.39 35.16 -4.65
C THR A 278 -0.02 35.41 -6.11
N ASP A 279 0.81 34.96 -7.07
CA ASP A 279 0.46 35.04 -8.48
C ASP A 279 -0.72 34.10 -8.83
N LEU A 280 -0.84 32.99 -8.12
CA LEU A 280 -1.95 32.05 -8.31
C LEU A 280 -3.29 32.65 -7.81
N LYS A 281 -3.25 33.44 -6.74
CA LYS A 281 -4.41 34.17 -6.20
C LYS A 281 -4.82 35.38 -7.05
N SER A 282 -3.93 35.88 -7.90
CA SER A 282 -4.16 37.09 -8.71
C SER A 282 -5.07 36.82 -9.93
N GLU A 283 -5.62 37.87 -10.54
CA GLU A 283 -6.39 37.79 -11.79
C GLU A 283 -5.54 37.52 -13.04
N THR A 284 -4.23 37.51 -12.90
CA THR A 284 -3.30 37.27 -14.02
C THR A 284 -3.60 35.96 -14.73
N LYS A 285 -3.62 35.97 -16.06
CA LYS A 285 -3.86 34.75 -16.86
C LYS A 285 -2.89 33.63 -16.47
N ILE A 286 -3.38 32.42 -16.18
CA ILE A 286 -2.58 31.25 -15.74
C ILE A 286 -1.36 31.01 -16.64
N LYS A 287 -1.50 31.21 -17.95
CA LYS A 287 -0.39 31.10 -18.90
C LYS A 287 0.77 32.05 -18.59
N LYS A 288 0.48 33.27 -18.13
CA LYS A 288 1.49 34.25 -17.72
C LYS A 288 2.11 33.86 -16.37
N VAL A 289 1.28 33.43 -15.41
CA VAL A 289 1.72 32.98 -14.08
C VAL A 289 2.74 31.86 -14.17
N VAL A 290 2.42 30.80 -14.91
CA VAL A 290 3.32 29.65 -15.07
C VAL A 290 4.61 29.98 -15.83
N LYS A 291 4.59 30.98 -16.72
CA LYS A 291 5.76 31.45 -17.49
C LYS A 291 6.64 32.44 -16.72
N LYS A 292 6.11 33.06 -15.66
CA LYS A 292 6.81 34.13 -14.93
C LYS A 292 8.09 33.65 -14.26
N ASN A 293 8.04 32.46 -13.63
CA ASN A 293 9.21 31.87 -13.00
C ASN A 293 10.07 31.13 -14.02
N LYS A 294 11.25 31.68 -14.29
CA LYS A 294 12.25 31.09 -15.19
C LYS A 294 13.33 30.30 -14.43
N GLN A 295 13.42 30.43 -13.12
CA GLN A 295 14.37 29.74 -12.26
C GLN A 295 13.66 28.81 -11.28
N ASP A 296 14.32 27.72 -10.89
CA ASP A 296 13.83 26.83 -9.85
C ASP A 296 13.81 27.56 -8.49
N LEU A 297 12.69 27.45 -7.77
CA LEU A 297 12.52 28.07 -6.45
C LEU A 297 13.33 27.37 -5.34
N LYS A 298 14.01 26.25 -5.64
CA LYS A 298 14.83 25.46 -4.69
C LYS A 298 14.22 25.29 -3.31
N THR A 299 12.91 25.04 -3.25
CA THR A 299 12.17 24.94 -1.99
C THR A 299 12.10 23.49 -1.54
N ASP A 300 12.43 23.21 -0.28
CA ASP A 300 12.20 21.91 0.36
C ASP A 300 10.70 21.77 0.67
N VAL A 301 9.97 21.21 -0.31
CA VAL A 301 8.52 21.05 -0.24
C VAL A 301 8.14 19.94 0.76
N ASP A 302 9.02 18.95 0.96
CA ASP A 302 8.84 17.90 1.98
C ASP A 302 8.82 18.52 3.38
N ASN A 303 9.76 19.41 3.68
CA ASN A 303 9.81 20.10 4.97
C ASN A 303 8.55 20.96 5.22
N LEU A 304 8.06 21.65 4.19
CA LEU A 304 6.84 22.45 4.30
C LEU A 304 5.60 21.58 4.65
N TYR A 305 5.52 20.37 4.14
CA TYR A 305 4.44 19.45 4.52
C TYR A 305 4.47 19.14 6.03
N TYR A 306 5.65 18.84 6.58
CA TYR A 306 5.80 18.50 7.99
C TYR A 306 5.55 19.69 8.91
N THR A 307 6.03 20.89 8.56
CA THR A 307 5.93 22.07 9.40
C THR A 307 4.56 22.74 9.32
N LYS A 308 3.91 22.78 8.13
CA LYS A 308 2.70 23.56 7.90
C LYS A 308 1.41 22.75 7.82
N VAL A 309 1.46 21.46 7.50
CA VAL A 309 0.24 20.68 7.23
C VAL A 309 0.01 19.59 8.26
N LYS A 310 1.05 18.80 8.56
CA LYS A 310 0.92 17.57 9.35
C LYS A 310 0.30 17.80 10.73
N ASN A 311 0.73 18.85 11.44
CA ASN A 311 0.24 19.16 12.79
C ASN A 311 -1.23 19.58 12.74
N ILE A 312 -1.56 20.59 11.92
CA ILE A 312 -2.93 21.10 11.80
C ILE A 312 -3.90 20.00 11.34
N TYR A 313 -3.52 19.21 10.33
CA TYR A 313 -4.33 18.08 9.88
C TYR A 313 -4.55 17.05 11.00
N GLY A 314 -3.50 16.71 11.74
CA GLY A 314 -3.59 15.80 12.89
C GLY A 314 -4.60 16.30 13.93
N LYS A 315 -4.57 17.59 14.24
CA LYS A 315 -5.50 18.24 15.18
C LYS A 315 -6.94 18.27 14.65
N ILE A 316 -7.15 18.57 13.37
CA ILE A 316 -8.49 18.51 12.74
C ILE A 316 -9.09 17.11 12.92
N ILE A 317 -8.33 16.04 12.63
CA ILE A 317 -8.81 14.67 12.76
C ILE A 317 -9.03 14.28 14.23
N GLU A 318 -8.15 14.71 15.14
CA GLU A 318 -8.29 14.49 16.59
C GLU A 318 -9.58 15.11 17.11
N TYR A 319 -9.81 16.40 16.85
CA TYR A 319 -11.01 17.11 17.34
C TYR A 319 -12.29 16.58 16.70
N ALA A 320 -12.28 16.30 15.40
CA ALA A 320 -13.41 15.66 14.72
C ALA A 320 -13.77 14.30 15.33
N THR A 321 -12.76 13.49 15.66
CA THR A 321 -12.97 12.16 16.26
C THR A 321 -13.44 12.26 17.72
N LYS A 322 -12.83 13.16 18.51
CA LYS A 322 -13.30 13.44 19.87
C LYS A 322 -14.74 13.91 19.90
N GLY A 323 -15.11 14.85 19.02
CA GLY A 323 -16.48 15.31 18.94
C GLY A 323 -17.48 14.24 18.56
N GLN A 324 -17.11 13.34 17.63
CA GLN A 324 -17.96 12.20 17.27
C GLN A 324 -18.14 11.18 18.42
N SER A 325 -17.20 11.09 19.35
CA SER A 325 -17.27 10.15 20.47
C SER A 325 -17.88 10.76 21.74
N SER A 326 -17.80 12.08 21.95
CA SER A 326 -18.20 12.75 23.20
C SER A 326 -19.50 13.53 23.10
N LEU A 327 -19.91 13.98 21.91
CA LEU A 327 -21.08 14.82 21.69
C LEU A 327 -22.29 14.01 21.19
N LYS A 328 -23.49 14.41 21.60
CA LYS A 328 -24.73 13.91 21.01
C LYS A 328 -24.97 14.64 19.68
N LEU A 329 -24.63 13.96 18.59
CA LEU A 329 -24.73 14.46 17.23
C LEU A 329 -26.00 13.99 16.53
N THR A 330 -26.63 14.84 15.76
CA THR A 330 -27.64 14.47 14.78
C THR A 330 -26.99 13.76 13.59
N GLN A 331 -27.79 13.02 12.81
CA GLN A 331 -27.30 12.36 11.60
C GLN A 331 -26.70 13.36 10.59
N LYS A 332 -27.27 14.57 10.48
CA LYS A 332 -26.76 15.64 9.64
C LYS A 332 -25.37 16.11 10.11
N GLN A 333 -25.22 16.39 11.41
CA GLN A 333 -23.95 16.82 12.00
C GLN A 333 -22.84 15.76 11.89
N THR A 334 -23.19 14.48 12.10
CA THR A 334 -22.25 13.36 11.88
C THR A 334 -21.76 13.30 10.44
N LYS A 335 -22.67 13.49 9.48
CA LYS A 335 -22.33 13.56 8.05
C LYS A 335 -21.41 14.76 7.75
N GLU A 336 -21.72 15.94 8.26
CA GLU A 336 -20.88 17.13 8.05
C GLU A 336 -19.45 16.95 8.60
N ILE A 337 -19.29 16.37 9.80
CA ILE A 337 -17.96 16.08 10.35
C ILE A 337 -17.22 15.06 9.47
N SER A 338 -17.92 14.04 8.97
CA SER A 338 -17.33 13.05 8.07
C SER A 338 -16.88 13.65 6.75
N GLU A 339 -17.65 14.59 6.20
CA GLU A 339 -17.29 15.34 4.98
C GLU A 339 -16.07 16.24 5.21
N VAL A 340 -15.96 16.90 6.36
CA VAL A 340 -14.77 17.67 6.73
C VAL A 340 -13.52 16.76 6.84
N LYS A 341 -13.64 15.62 7.50
CA LYS A 341 -12.54 14.64 7.58
C LYS A 341 -12.10 14.18 6.19
N LEU A 342 -13.04 13.87 5.31
CA LEU A 342 -12.76 13.44 3.93
C LEU A 342 -12.08 14.56 3.13
N ALA A 343 -12.59 15.79 3.20
CA ALA A 343 -12.01 16.94 2.49
C ALA A 343 -10.55 17.18 2.91
N ASN A 344 -10.27 17.16 4.22
CA ASN A 344 -8.90 17.32 4.72
C ASN A 344 -7.98 16.18 4.31
N ARG A 345 -8.47 14.93 4.30
CA ARG A 345 -7.71 13.79 3.79
C ARG A 345 -7.33 13.97 2.32
N VAL A 346 -8.28 14.38 1.48
CA VAL A 346 -8.04 14.63 0.05
C VAL A 346 -7.05 15.77 -0.15
N MET A 347 -7.15 16.86 0.63
CA MET A 347 -6.18 17.97 0.57
C MET A 347 -4.75 17.49 0.89
N VAL A 348 -4.58 16.69 1.93
CA VAL A 348 -3.28 16.12 2.30
C VAL A 348 -2.76 15.17 1.22
N GLU A 349 -3.63 14.39 0.59
CA GLU A 349 -3.26 13.50 -0.52
C GLU A 349 -2.79 14.29 -1.74
N ILE A 350 -3.47 15.38 -2.08
CA ILE A 350 -3.04 16.31 -3.15
C ILE A 350 -1.63 16.85 -2.85
N VAL A 351 -1.37 17.30 -1.62
CA VAL A 351 -0.05 17.79 -1.23
C VAL A 351 1.01 16.72 -1.39
N LYS A 352 0.78 15.51 -0.89
CA LYS A 352 1.74 14.39 -1.00
C LYS A 352 2.05 14.04 -2.45
N ASN A 353 1.03 14.02 -3.31
CA ASN A 353 1.21 13.76 -4.74
C ASN A 353 2.01 14.89 -5.41
N CYS A 354 1.73 16.15 -5.09
CA CYS A 354 2.48 17.29 -5.61
C CYS A 354 3.93 17.30 -5.13
N VAL A 355 4.17 16.95 -3.86
CA VAL A 355 5.52 16.78 -3.31
C VAL A 355 6.29 15.69 -4.06
N GLY A 356 5.66 14.53 -4.29
CA GLY A 356 6.25 13.45 -5.08
C GLY A 356 6.62 13.87 -6.51
N LEU A 357 5.78 14.70 -7.13
CA LEU A 357 6.01 15.23 -8.49
C LEU A 357 7.06 16.35 -8.54
N ASN A 358 7.31 17.05 -7.45
CA ASN A 358 8.24 18.18 -7.39
C ASN A 358 9.63 17.81 -7.90
N LYS A 359 10.15 16.65 -7.55
CA LYS A 359 11.47 16.17 -8.03
C LYS A 359 11.53 16.13 -9.57
N ASN A 360 10.45 15.65 -10.20
CA ASN A 360 10.37 15.58 -11.66
C ASN A 360 10.16 16.97 -12.26
N VAL A 361 9.31 17.81 -11.66
CA VAL A 361 9.10 19.20 -12.09
C VAL A 361 10.42 19.96 -12.07
N THR A 362 11.18 19.85 -10.98
CA THR A 362 12.50 20.49 -10.83
C THR A 362 13.51 19.94 -11.84
N LYS A 363 13.61 18.62 -11.98
CA LYS A 363 14.53 17.96 -12.93
C LYS A 363 14.29 18.40 -14.38
N TYR A 364 13.04 18.43 -14.81
CA TYR A 364 12.68 18.70 -16.20
C TYR A 364 12.38 20.17 -16.49
N PHE A 365 12.36 21.03 -15.48
CA PHE A 365 12.15 22.46 -15.63
C PHE A 365 13.21 23.10 -16.54
N ASN A 366 14.47 22.72 -16.39
CA ASN A 366 15.61 23.17 -17.17
C ASN A 366 16.11 22.11 -18.16
N SER A 367 15.26 21.17 -18.59
CA SER A 367 15.62 20.13 -19.55
C SER A 367 16.09 20.73 -20.89
N GLU A 368 17.10 20.17 -21.51
CA GLU A 368 17.50 20.50 -22.88
C GLU A 368 16.51 19.95 -23.92
N ASN A 369 15.73 18.93 -23.53
CA ASN A 369 14.68 18.36 -24.40
C ASN A 369 13.44 19.26 -24.38
N GLU A 370 13.25 20.03 -25.45
CA GLU A 370 12.13 20.97 -25.59
C GLU A 370 10.75 20.30 -25.57
N PHE A 371 10.63 19.03 -26.02
CA PHE A 371 9.38 18.29 -25.95
C PHE A 371 9.00 18.02 -24.50
N VAL A 372 9.90 17.48 -23.68
CA VAL A 372 9.69 17.20 -22.26
C VAL A 372 9.34 18.49 -21.52
N LYS A 373 10.10 19.57 -21.76
CA LYS A 373 9.86 20.89 -21.18
C LYS A 373 8.46 21.42 -21.47
N LYS A 374 7.99 21.25 -22.73
CA LYS A 374 6.66 21.66 -23.16
C LYS A 374 5.55 20.85 -22.46
N GLU A 375 5.73 19.54 -22.29
CA GLU A 375 4.75 18.68 -21.60
C GLU A 375 4.67 19.04 -20.10
N TYR A 376 5.80 19.19 -19.40
CA TYR A 376 5.79 19.65 -18.01
C TYR A 376 5.20 21.05 -17.85
N TYR A 377 5.40 21.95 -18.80
CA TYR A 377 4.73 23.26 -18.81
C TYR A 377 3.20 23.11 -18.93
N LYS A 378 2.69 22.25 -19.83
CA LYS A 378 1.24 21.99 -19.95
C LYS A 378 0.68 21.42 -18.64
N TYR A 379 1.39 20.46 -18.05
CA TYR A 379 1.01 19.82 -16.80
C TYR A 379 0.91 20.84 -15.64
N ARG A 380 1.94 21.63 -15.42
CA ARG A 380 1.95 22.71 -14.42
C ARG A 380 0.80 23.68 -14.63
N LYS A 381 0.51 24.06 -15.87
CA LYS A 381 -0.60 24.95 -16.23
C LYS A 381 -1.96 24.35 -15.86
N LYS A 382 -2.17 23.05 -16.04
CA LYS A 382 -3.43 22.37 -15.68
C LYS A 382 -3.62 22.36 -14.18
N ILE A 383 -2.62 21.96 -13.41
CA ILE A 383 -2.66 21.97 -11.94
C ILE A 383 -2.94 23.39 -11.42
N ALA A 384 -2.21 24.39 -11.92
CA ALA A 384 -2.43 25.79 -11.55
C ALA A 384 -3.87 26.26 -11.83
N LYS A 385 -4.47 25.82 -12.95
CA LYS A 385 -5.86 26.16 -13.31
C LYS A 385 -6.85 25.54 -12.31
N VAL A 386 -6.66 24.25 -11.96
CA VAL A 386 -7.53 23.56 -10.99
C VAL A 386 -7.44 24.21 -9.62
N ILE A 387 -6.24 24.42 -9.09
CA ILE A 387 -6.03 25.02 -7.76
C ILE A 387 -6.61 26.43 -7.69
N ARG A 388 -6.42 27.25 -8.72
CA ARG A 388 -7.05 28.59 -8.77
C ARG A 388 -8.57 28.50 -8.74
N VAL A 389 -9.20 27.59 -9.48
CA VAL A 389 -10.65 27.45 -9.48
C VAL A 389 -11.16 26.97 -8.13
N ILE A 390 -10.44 26.09 -7.43
CA ILE A 390 -10.76 25.68 -6.05
C ILE A 390 -10.65 26.88 -5.10
N TYR A 391 -9.58 27.67 -5.20
CA TYR A 391 -9.41 28.89 -4.39
C TYR A 391 -10.58 29.88 -4.61
N LEU A 392 -10.93 30.17 -5.85
CA LEU A 392 -12.04 31.08 -6.17
C LEU A 392 -13.40 30.53 -5.72
N PHE A 393 -13.59 29.21 -5.77
CA PHE A 393 -14.78 28.56 -5.21
C PHE A 393 -14.90 28.74 -3.69
N ALA A 394 -13.77 28.72 -2.99
CA ALA A 394 -13.73 28.91 -1.53
C ALA A 394 -13.98 30.37 -1.13
N GLU A 395 -13.51 31.35 -1.93
CA GLU A 395 -13.50 32.76 -1.58
C GLU A 395 -14.69 33.57 -2.10
N GLN A 396 -15.27 33.19 -3.23
CA GLN A 396 -16.32 33.99 -3.90
C GLN A 396 -17.71 33.38 -3.72
N ASP A 397 -18.74 34.23 -3.73
CA ASP A 397 -20.14 33.83 -3.55
C ASP A 397 -20.72 33.08 -4.78
N GLU A 398 -20.12 33.26 -5.97
CA GLU A 398 -20.57 32.61 -7.22
C GLU A 398 -20.23 31.09 -7.26
N LYS A 399 -20.62 30.33 -6.23
CA LYS A 399 -20.24 28.92 -6.06
C LYS A 399 -20.65 28.01 -7.23
N ASP A 400 -21.83 28.21 -7.78
CA ASP A 400 -22.32 27.40 -8.91
C ASP A 400 -21.45 27.56 -10.16
N LYS A 401 -20.99 28.75 -10.48
CA LYS A 401 -20.11 29.05 -11.61
C LYS A 401 -18.76 28.31 -11.48
N TYR A 402 -18.17 28.33 -10.29
CA TYR A 402 -16.88 27.66 -10.07
C TYR A 402 -17.03 26.15 -9.94
N TYR A 403 -18.15 25.66 -9.40
CA TYR A 403 -18.48 24.24 -9.38
C TYR A 403 -18.59 23.68 -10.81
N LEU A 404 -19.29 24.35 -11.70
CA LEU A 404 -19.37 23.95 -13.12
C LEU A 404 -17.99 23.94 -13.80
N LYS A 405 -17.15 24.94 -13.50
CA LYS A 405 -15.76 24.95 -14.00
C LYS A 405 -14.94 23.77 -13.48
N LEU A 406 -15.04 23.40 -12.20
CA LEU A 406 -14.36 22.27 -11.62
C LEU A 406 -14.82 20.95 -12.26
N ARG A 407 -16.14 20.79 -12.45
CA ARG A 407 -16.71 19.63 -13.13
C ARG A 407 -16.18 19.46 -14.55
N LYS A 408 -16.10 20.55 -15.30
CA LYS A 408 -15.51 20.54 -16.64
C LYS A 408 -14.04 20.16 -16.62
N LEU A 409 -13.25 20.70 -15.72
CA LEU A 409 -11.83 20.37 -15.58
C LEU A 409 -11.60 18.90 -15.21
N LYS A 410 -12.48 18.33 -14.37
CA LYS A 410 -12.46 16.92 -14.04
C LYS A 410 -12.71 16.05 -15.28
N GLN A 411 -13.74 16.36 -16.06
CA GLN A 411 -14.06 15.65 -17.30
C GLN A 411 -12.91 15.73 -18.34
N GLU A 412 -12.29 16.91 -18.50
CA GLU A 412 -11.12 17.10 -19.35
C GLU A 412 -9.95 16.20 -18.90
N ALA A 413 -9.70 16.10 -17.59
CA ALA A 413 -8.64 15.27 -17.05
C ALA A 413 -8.91 13.76 -17.20
N GLU A 414 -10.16 13.33 -17.00
CA GLU A 414 -10.58 11.93 -17.21
C GLU A 414 -10.44 11.49 -18.66
N GLN A 415 -10.84 12.32 -19.63
CA GLN A 415 -10.68 12.06 -21.06
C GLN A 415 -9.21 11.92 -21.47
N GLU A 416 -8.34 12.80 -20.98
CA GLU A 416 -6.91 12.74 -21.27
C GLU A 416 -6.25 11.51 -20.66
N TYR A 417 -6.67 11.09 -19.45
CA TYR A 417 -6.17 9.87 -18.81
C TYR A 417 -6.52 8.63 -19.65
N HIS A 418 -7.74 8.54 -20.16
CA HIS A 418 -8.13 7.42 -21.02
C HIS A 418 -7.37 7.42 -22.35
N HIS A 419 -7.20 8.56 -23.00
CA HIS A 419 -6.42 8.67 -24.23
C HIS A 419 -4.93 8.32 -24.05
N SER A 420 -4.34 8.62 -22.89
CA SER A 420 -2.93 8.28 -22.64
C SER A 420 -2.69 6.80 -22.34
N ASN A 421 -3.74 6.05 -22.01
CA ASN A 421 -3.65 4.60 -21.77
C ASN A 421 -3.97 3.77 -23.05
N GLU A 422 -4.50 4.39 -24.10
CA GLU A 422 -4.80 3.75 -25.38
C GLU A 422 -3.68 3.94 -26.43
N SER A 423 -2.70 4.81 -26.16
CA SER A 423 -1.52 5.11 -26.99
C SER A 423 -0.25 4.47 -26.40
#